data_cc11bd52aac827e94cc6872117b07d17
#
_entry.id   cc11bd52aac827e94cc6872117b07d17
#
_cell.length_a   1.000
_cell.length_b   1.000
_cell.length_c   1.000
_cell.angle_alpha   90.00
_cell.angle_beta   90.00
_cell.angle_gamma   90.00
#
_symmetry.space_group_name_H-M   'P 1'
#
loop_
_entity.id
_entity.type
_entity.pdbx_description
1 polymer ?
#
loop_
_entity_poly.entity_id
_entity_poly.type
_entity_poly.pdbx_seq_one_letter_code
_entity_poly.pdbx_strand_id
1 'polypeptide(L)'
;MNQRIVMHVDFDYFYAQCEEIRTPALKTKPVAVCMFSDRGGDSGAIATANYTAREFGVKSGLSIQSAKQKLKNRTDSAFLPADFEYYSEMSEKSMNIIKKFADVFEYVGRDEAYLDVSEKVEHDFVKASHIAQQIKNEVREKTKLTCSIGISPNKLLSKIASGYKKPDGLTTITPDKISEFIETLNLEDIHGIGEKTVQKLAEEGIETISQAKNLDVFVLISMFGRKTGTYIHNAVRGIDDNAVKIRAPTLQLSKIMTLKEDSVDYIFLEKNLFELCEKLHPSILKENKMFRSVGIYL
;
A
#
# COMPACT_ATOMS: atom_id res chain seq x y z
N MET A 1 -6.96 6.80 30.48
CA MET A 1 -7.57 6.70 29.13
C MET A 1 -7.32 5.30 28.63
N ASN A 2 -8.37 4.61 28.18
CA ASN A 2 -8.20 3.27 27.61
C ASN A 2 -7.34 3.36 26.36
N GLN A 3 -6.38 2.45 26.22
CA GLN A 3 -5.40 2.46 25.16
C GLN A 3 -6.00 1.93 23.85
N ARG A 4 -5.84 2.65 22.74
CA ARG A 4 -6.25 2.15 21.43
C ARG A 4 -5.45 0.91 21.03
N ILE A 5 -6.10 0.02 20.30
CA ILE A 5 -5.46 -1.10 19.62
C ILE A 5 -5.87 -1.08 18.15
N VAL A 6 -4.90 -0.78 17.31
CA VAL A 6 -5.05 -0.67 15.86
C VAL A 6 -4.35 -1.84 15.18
N MET A 7 -5.05 -2.49 14.27
CA MET A 7 -4.47 -3.47 13.35
C MET A 7 -4.33 -2.84 11.97
N HIS A 8 -3.22 -3.12 11.30
CA HIS A 8 -3.06 -2.95 9.86
C HIS A 8 -2.98 -4.32 9.22
N VAL A 9 -3.91 -4.63 8.33
CA VAL A 9 -3.94 -5.87 7.55
C VAL A 9 -3.51 -5.54 6.13
N ASP A 10 -2.56 -6.32 5.60
CA ASP A 10 -1.95 -6.09 4.28
C ASP A 10 -1.77 -7.45 3.59
N PHE A 11 -2.44 -7.66 2.44
CA PHE A 11 -2.31 -8.88 1.67
C PHE A 11 -0.92 -8.97 1.03
N ASP A 12 -0.28 -10.13 1.19
CA ASP A 12 1.07 -10.32 0.68
C ASP A 12 1.06 -10.35 -0.86
N TYR A 13 1.91 -9.55 -1.52
CA TYR A 13 2.05 -9.50 -2.99
C TYR A 13 0.73 -9.67 -3.77
N PHE A 14 -0.30 -8.98 -3.36
CA PHE A 14 -1.72 -9.24 -3.60
C PHE A 14 -2.07 -9.66 -5.03
N TYR A 15 -1.76 -8.84 -6.05
CA TYR A 15 -2.14 -9.17 -7.43
C TYR A 15 -1.44 -10.43 -7.94
N ALA A 16 -0.16 -10.61 -7.64
CA ALA A 16 0.55 -11.81 -8.05
C ALA A 16 0.04 -13.04 -7.28
N GLN A 17 -0.35 -12.89 -6.02
CA GLN A 17 -0.99 -13.96 -5.25
C GLN A 17 -2.37 -14.36 -5.82
N CYS A 18 -3.17 -13.41 -6.29
CA CYS A 18 -4.40 -13.67 -7.00
C CYS A 18 -4.16 -14.50 -8.28
N GLU A 19 -3.12 -14.17 -9.04
CA GLU A 19 -2.74 -14.95 -10.24
C GLU A 19 -2.27 -16.38 -9.88
N GLU A 20 -1.52 -16.53 -8.80
CA GLU A 20 -1.09 -17.85 -8.31
C GLU A 20 -2.28 -18.71 -7.81
N ILE A 21 -3.33 -18.09 -7.28
CA ILE A 21 -4.56 -18.79 -6.88
C ILE A 21 -5.32 -19.25 -8.11
N ARG A 22 -5.45 -18.40 -9.12
CA ARG A 22 -6.11 -18.71 -10.39
C ARG A 22 -5.34 -19.75 -11.21
N THR A 23 -4.01 -19.67 -11.17
CA THR A 23 -3.10 -20.55 -11.93
C THR A 23 -2.00 -21.10 -11.02
N PRO A 24 -2.24 -22.23 -10.31
CA PRO A 24 -1.31 -22.75 -9.31
C PRO A 24 0.11 -23.05 -9.81
N ALA A 25 0.28 -23.30 -11.12
CA ALA A 25 1.61 -23.54 -11.75
C ALA A 25 2.54 -22.31 -11.70
N LEU A 26 2.01 -21.12 -11.33
CA LEU A 26 2.78 -19.88 -11.16
C LEU A 26 3.51 -19.80 -9.82
N LYS A 27 3.10 -20.53 -8.79
CA LYS A 27 3.64 -20.43 -7.42
C LYS A 27 5.15 -20.63 -7.30
N THR A 28 5.73 -21.42 -8.20
CA THR A 28 7.16 -21.75 -8.18
C THR A 28 7.98 -20.93 -9.17
N LYS A 29 7.35 -20.01 -9.88
CA LYS A 29 7.96 -19.20 -10.93
C LYS A 29 8.07 -17.73 -10.51
N PRO A 30 9.03 -16.98 -11.05
CA PRO A 30 9.00 -15.52 -10.96
C PRO A 30 7.79 -14.97 -11.69
N VAL A 31 6.89 -14.29 -10.96
CA VAL A 31 5.66 -13.68 -11.51
C VAL A 31 5.69 -12.18 -11.31
N ALA A 32 5.45 -11.46 -12.40
CA ALA A 32 5.26 -10.01 -12.40
C ALA A 32 3.91 -9.67 -13.04
N VAL A 33 3.03 -9.01 -12.30
CA VAL A 33 1.78 -8.45 -12.82
C VAL A 33 2.08 -7.05 -13.37
N CYS A 34 1.71 -6.80 -14.61
CA CYS A 34 2.14 -5.66 -15.40
C CYS A 34 0.97 -4.76 -15.80
N MET A 35 1.20 -3.46 -15.72
CA MET A 35 0.40 -2.45 -16.38
C MET A 35 1.09 -2.11 -17.70
N PHE A 36 0.70 -2.81 -18.78
CA PHE A 36 1.21 -2.52 -20.12
C PHE A 36 0.65 -1.19 -20.61
N SER A 37 1.46 -0.42 -21.31
CA SER A 37 1.01 0.80 -21.99
C SER A 37 0.71 0.54 -23.46
N ASP A 38 -0.17 1.38 -24.03
CA ASP A 38 -0.53 1.30 -25.46
C ASP A 38 0.61 1.68 -26.41
N ARG A 39 1.78 2.09 -25.90
CA ARG A 39 2.99 2.38 -26.69
C ARG A 39 3.63 1.13 -27.31
N GLY A 40 3.13 -0.05 -26.95
CA GLY A 40 3.58 -1.33 -27.47
C GLY A 40 4.87 -1.86 -26.85
N GLY A 41 5.28 -3.05 -27.26
CA GLY A 41 6.46 -3.74 -26.73
C GLY A 41 6.38 -3.98 -25.22
N ASP A 42 7.50 -3.75 -24.55
CA ASP A 42 7.64 -3.89 -23.09
C ASP A 42 7.44 -2.56 -22.35
N SER A 43 6.66 -1.64 -22.92
CA SER A 43 6.34 -0.37 -22.29
C SER A 43 5.31 -0.57 -21.19
N GLY A 44 5.56 0.04 -20.04
CA GLY A 44 4.69 -0.05 -18.86
C GLY A 44 5.47 -0.29 -17.58
N ALA A 45 4.75 -0.58 -16.50
CA ALA A 45 5.32 -0.74 -15.18
C ALA A 45 4.82 -2.02 -14.49
N ILE A 46 5.63 -2.54 -13.57
CA ILE A 46 5.25 -3.64 -12.69
C ILE A 46 4.28 -3.11 -11.62
N ALA A 47 3.08 -3.65 -11.59
CA ALA A 47 2.10 -3.38 -10.53
C ALA A 47 2.46 -4.13 -9.26
N THR A 48 2.77 -5.42 -9.37
CA THR A 48 3.18 -6.28 -8.25
C THR A 48 4.05 -7.42 -8.75
N ALA A 49 4.97 -7.90 -7.90
CA ALA A 49 5.77 -9.08 -8.17
C ALA A 49 5.71 -10.05 -6.97
N ASN A 50 5.71 -11.36 -7.22
CA ASN A 50 5.79 -12.36 -6.16
C ASN A 50 7.21 -12.41 -5.56
N TYR A 51 7.35 -13.12 -4.44
CA TYR A 51 8.63 -13.16 -3.72
C TYR A 51 9.75 -13.79 -4.56
N THR A 52 9.45 -14.80 -5.36
CA THR A 52 10.43 -15.40 -6.29
C THR A 52 10.96 -14.38 -7.30
N ALA A 53 10.13 -13.49 -7.84
CA ALA A 53 10.58 -12.40 -8.71
C ALA A 53 11.34 -11.29 -7.94
N ARG A 54 10.93 -11.02 -6.69
CA ARG A 54 11.60 -10.04 -5.82
C ARG A 54 13.03 -10.42 -5.46
N GLU A 55 13.36 -11.69 -5.35
CA GLU A 55 14.74 -12.20 -5.15
C GLU A 55 15.70 -11.73 -6.26
N PHE A 56 15.17 -11.48 -7.47
CA PHE A 56 15.92 -10.92 -8.60
C PHE A 56 15.84 -9.38 -8.69
N GLY A 57 15.31 -8.73 -7.64
CA GLY A 57 15.15 -7.27 -7.59
C GLY A 57 14.01 -6.71 -8.45
N VAL A 58 13.03 -7.55 -8.83
CA VAL A 58 11.79 -7.10 -9.48
C VAL A 58 10.80 -6.63 -8.41
N LYS A 59 10.37 -5.37 -8.48
CA LYS A 59 9.45 -4.76 -7.51
C LYS A 59 8.45 -3.84 -8.20
N SER A 60 7.38 -3.48 -7.49
CA SER A 60 6.38 -2.51 -7.96
C SER A 60 7.04 -1.19 -8.38
N GLY A 61 6.53 -0.58 -9.45
CA GLY A 61 7.05 0.66 -10.02
C GLY A 61 8.24 0.49 -10.98
N LEU A 62 8.88 -0.70 -11.04
CA LEU A 62 9.95 -0.95 -12.00
C LEU A 62 9.37 -1.03 -13.42
N SER A 63 10.09 -0.52 -14.44
CA SER A 63 9.68 -0.70 -15.83
C SER A 63 9.67 -2.18 -16.23
N ILE A 64 8.74 -2.59 -17.09
CA ILE A 64 8.65 -3.97 -17.59
C ILE A 64 9.96 -4.39 -18.25
N GLN A 65 10.55 -3.50 -19.05
CA GLN A 65 11.84 -3.74 -19.70
C GLN A 65 12.96 -4.04 -18.69
N SER A 66 13.07 -3.23 -17.61
CA SER A 66 14.06 -3.46 -16.55
C SER A 66 13.80 -4.77 -15.82
N ALA A 67 12.53 -5.11 -15.56
CA ALA A 67 12.17 -6.37 -14.92
C ALA A 67 12.54 -7.59 -15.79
N LYS A 68 12.28 -7.54 -17.08
CA LYS A 68 12.69 -8.58 -18.04
C LYS A 68 14.21 -8.74 -18.10
N GLN A 69 14.96 -7.64 -18.09
CA GLN A 69 16.42 -7.69 -18.04
C GLN A 69 16.94 -8.36 -16.77
N LYS A 70 16.32 -8.10 -15.63
CA LYS A 70 16.67 -8.75 -14.34
C LYS A 70 16.38 -10.26 -14.38
N LEU A 71 15.31 -10.68 -15.05
CA LEU A 71 14.88 -12.06 -15.15
C LEU A 71 15.35 -12.77 -16.45
N LYS A 72 16.28 -12.20 -17.20
CA LYS A 72 16.72 -12.74 -18.52
C LYS A 72 17.21 -14.18 -18.46
N ASN A 73 17.75 -14.64 -17.34
CA ASN A 73 18.25 -16.00 -17.14
C ASN A 73 17.16 -16.95 -16.60
N ARG A 74 15.93 -16.48 -16.35
CA ARG A 74 14.79 -17.25 -15.87
C ARG A 74 13.75 -17.39 -16.98
N THR A 75 13.92 -18.46 -17.77
CA THR A 75 13.05 -18.76 -18.94
C THR A 75 11.62 -19.14 -18.53
N ASP A 76 11.41 -19.45 -17.27
CA ASP A 76 10.13 -19.80 -16.65
C ASP A 76 9.38 -18.60 -16.07
N SER A 77 9.92 -17.39 -16.17
CA SER A 77 9.28 -16.17 -15.64
C SER A 77 7.99 -15.82 -16.39
N ALA A 78 6.98 -15.32 -15.64
CA ALA A 78 5.69 -14.91 -16.18
C ALA A 78 5.46 -13.40 -15.99
N PHE A 79 5.12 -12.71 -17.09
CA PHE A 79 4.72 -11.31 -17.12
C PHE A 79 3.26 -11.25 -17.54
N LEU A 80 2.37 -10.97 -16.61
CA LEU A 80 0.92 -11.07 -16.78
C LEU A 80 0.29 -9.68 -16.82
N PRO A 81 -0.70 -9.44 -17.70
CA PRO A 81 -1.46 -8.20 -17.66
C PRO A 81 -2.28 -8.12 -16.37
N ALA A 82 -2.42 -6.89 -15.80
CA ALA A 82 -3.24 -6.68 -14.62
C ALA A 82 -4.73 -6.84 -14.93
N ASP A 83 -5.40 -7.70 -14.16
CA ASP A 83 -6.85 -7.94 -14.20
C ASP A 83 -7.51 -7.29 -12.98
N PHE A 84 -7.75 -5.97 -13.08
CA PHE A 84 -8.27 -5.20 -11.96
C PHE A 84 -9.72 -5.56 -11.56
N GLU A 85 -10.50 -6.16 -12.46
CA GLU A 85 -11.84 -6.64 -12.16
C GLU A 85 -11.76 -7.83 -11.19
N TYR A 86 -11.02 -8.86 -11.57
CA TYR A 86 -10.76 -10.02 -10.72
C TYR A 86 -10.12 -9.65 -9.38
N TYR A 87 -9.14 -8.73 -9.37
CA TYR A 87 -8.52 -8.30 -8.11
C TYR A 87 -9.49 -7.52 -7.22
N SER A 88 -10.42 -6.77 -7.81
CA SER A 88 -11.46 -6.07 -7.04
C SER A 88 -12.44 -7.04 -6.38
N GLU A 89 -12.85 -8.11 -7.07
CA GLU A 89 -13.68 -9.18 -6.51
C GLU A 89 -12.98 -9.90 -5.35
N MET A 90 -11.70 -10.26 -5.52
CA MET A 90 -10.90 -10.91 -4.48
C MET A 90 -10.70 -9.99 -3.27
N SER A 91 -10.44 -8.71 -3.52
CA SER A 91 -10.35 -7.68 -2.48
C SER A 91 -11.64 -7.56 -1.69
N GLU A 92 -12.78 -7.36 -2.36
CA GLU A 92 -14.08 -7.20 -1.71
C GLU A 92 -14.43 -8.40 -0.85
N LYS A 93 -14.26 -9.61 -1.37
CA LYS A 93 -14.48 -10.85 -0.64
C LYS A 93 -13.64 -10.91 0.64
N SER A 94 -12.37 -10.57 0.55
CA SER A 94 -11.43 -10.61 1.67
C SER A 94 -11.66 -9.50 2.68
N MET A 95 -11.94 -8.28 2.21
CA MET A 95 -12.23 -7.13 3.07
C MET A 95 -13.54 -7.32 3.84
N ASN A 96 -14.56 -7.99 3.24
CA ASN A 96 -15.81 -8.34 3.93
C ASN A 96 -15.59 -9.36 5.06
N ILE A 97 -14.57 -10.21 4.96
CA ILE A 97 -14.16 -11.10 6.06
C ILE A 97 -13.56 -10.26 7.19
N ILE A 98 -12.56 -9.46 6.87
CA ILE A 98 -11.77 -8.68 7.82
C ILE A 98 -12.64 -7.70 8.60
N LYS A 99 -13.56 -7.01 7.91
CA LYS A 99 -14.46 -6.01 8.50
C LYS A 99 -15.26 -6.50 9.69
N LYS A 100 -15.58 -7.80 9.75
CA LYS A 100 -16.37 -8.39 10.86
C LYS A 100 -15.64 -8.33 12.20
N PHE A 101 -14.33 -8.24 12.17
CA PHE A 101 -13.47 -8.23 13.34
C PHE A 101 -13.16 -6.81 13.88
N ALA A 102 -13.60 -5.75 13.20
CA ALA A 102 -13.34 -4.38 13.57
C ALA A 102 -14.48 -3.75 14.37
N ASP A 103 -14.16 -2.86 15.30
CA ASP A 103 -15.06 -1.87 15.86
C ASP A 103 -15.25 -0.73 14.84
N VAL A 104 -14.11 -0.25 14.29
CA VAL A 104 -14.08 0.70 13.18
C VAL A 104 -13.19 0.15 12.08
N PHE A 105 -13.69 0.13 10.84
CA PHE A 105 -12.98 -0.36 9.66
C PHE A 105 -12.68 0.77 8.69
N GLU A 106 -11.41 0.94 8.35
CA GLU A 106 -10.94 1.90 7.35
C GLU A 106 -10.34 1.17 6.15
N TYR A 107 -11.05 1.17 5.04
CA TYR A 107 -10.55 0.68 3.76
C TYR A 107 -9.54 1.68 3.18
N VAL A 108 -8.31 1.25 2.95
CA VAL A 108 -7.23 2.08 2.39
C VAL A 108 -7.05 1.80 0.91
N GLY A 109 -6.88 0.54 0.57
CA GLY A 109 -6.66 0.07 -0.80
C GLY A 109 -7.21 -1.33 -1.04
N ARG A 110 -7.02 -1.87 -2.25
CA ARG A 110 -7.49 -3.22 -2.57
C ARG A 110 -6.85 -4.30 -1.71
N ASP A 111 -5.67 -4.03 -1.19
CA ASP A 111 -4.83 -4.98 -0.48
C ASP A 111 -4.59 -4.64 0.99
N GLU A 112 -5.05 -3.48 1.47
CA GLU A 112 -4.81 -3.06 2.84
C GLU A 112 -5.98 -2.34 3.51
N ALA A 113 -6.10 -2.54 4.82
CA ALA A 113 -7.09 -1.89 5.67
C ALA A 113 -6.56 -1.67 7.09
N TYR A 114 -7.08 -0.63 7.78
CA TYR A 114 -6.93 -0.48 9.21
C TYR A 114 -8.20 -0.91 9.94
N LEU A 115 -8.00 -1.51 11.10
CA LEU A 115 -9.05 -1.90 12.03
C LEU A 115 -8.75 -1.27 13.39
N ASP A 116 -9.68 -0.54 13.96
CA ASP A 116 -9.70 -0.34 15.41
C ASP A 116 -10.44 -1.53 16.01
N VAL A 117 -9.82 -2.21 16.96
CA VAL A 117 -10.37 -3.40 17.61
C VAL A 117 -10.43 -3.22 19.13
N SER A 118 -10.20 -2.01 19.59
CA SER A 118 -9.99 -1.68 21.02
C SER A 118 -11.08 -2.24 21.93
N GLU A 119 -12.35 -2.02 21.59
CA GLU A 119 -13.48 -2.47 22.38
C GLU A 119 -13.67 -4.00 22.30
N LYS A 120 -13.56 -4.57 21.10
CA LYS A 120 -13.70 -6.03 20.88
C LYS A 120 -12.69 -6.86 21.66
N VAL A 121 -11.52 -6.31 21.91
CA VAL A 121 -10.44 -6.99 22.64
C VAL A 121 -10.30 -6.49 24.08
N GLU A 122 -11.22 -5.61 24.54
CA GLU A 122 -11.17 -5.04 25.90
C GLU A 122 -9.80 -4.40 26.20
N HIS A 123 -9.22 -3.72 25.20
CA HIS A 123 -7.89 -3.09 25.26
C HIS A 123 -6.71 -4.06 25.57
N ASP A 124 -6.86 -5.35 25.28
CA ASP A 124 -5.87 -6.39 25.54
C ASP A 124 -5.14 -6.80 24.25
N PHE A 125 -3.81 -6.58 24.20
CA PHE A 125 -2.97 -6.93 23.06
C PHE A 125 -2.83 -8.44 22.81
N VAL A 126 -3.00 -9.26 23.83
CA VAL A 126 -2.98 -10.74 23.68
C VAL A 126 -4.26 -11.19 22.97
N LYS A 127 -5.42 -10.67 23.40
CA LYS A 127 -6.70 -10.91 22.72
C LYS A 127 -6.65 -10.39 21.28
N ALA A 128 -6.04 -9.22 21.04
CA ALA A 128 -5.85 -8.68 19.69
C ALA A 128 -5.01 -9.62 18.82
N SER A 129 -3.94 -10.18 19.35
CA SER A 129 -3.11 -11.15 18.61
C SER A 129 -3.90 -12.43 18.26
N HIS A 130 -4.77 -12.90 19.14
CA HIS A 130 -5.67 -14.03 18.86
C HIS A 130 -6.66 -13.72 17.74
N ILE A 131 -7.29 -12.52 17.77
CA ILE A 131 -8.20 -12.07 16.69
C ILE A 131 -7.44 -11.94 15.37
N ALA A 132 -6.23 -11.39 15.37
CA ALA A 132 -5.42 -11.30 14.16
C ALA A 132 -5.12 -12.68 13.55
N GLN A 133 -4.82 -13.67 14.40
CA GLN A 133 -4.64 -15.05 13.92
C GLN A 133 -5.94 -15.65 13.35
N GLN A 134 -7.09 -15.35 13.93
CA GLN A 134 -8.39 -15.76 13.39
C GLN A 134 -8.65 -15.12 12.03
N ILE A 135 -8.37 -13.81 11.87
CA ILE A 135 -8.46 -13.12 10.58
C ILE A 135 -7.61 -13.82 9.52
N LYS A 136 -6.33 -14.08 9.81
CA LYS A 136 -5.40 -14.77 8.89
C LYS A 136 -5.94 -16.14 8.46
N ASN A 137 -6.44 -16.92 9.41
CA ASN A 137 -6.97 -18.26 9.15
C ASN A 137 -8.24 -18.19 8.29
N GLU A 138 -9.20 -17.32 8.62
CA GLU A 138 -10.45 -17.18 7.88
C GLU A 138 -10.24 -16.66 6.45
N VAL A 139 -9.34 -15.67 6.28
CA VAL A 139 -8.93 -15.17 4.96
C VAL A 139 -8.32 -16.31 4.14
N ARG A 140 -7.37 -17.05 4.69
CA ARG A 140 -6.69 -18.16 4.00
C ARG A 140 -7.68 -19.28 3.63
N GLU A 141 -8.55 -19.65 4.52
CA GLU A 141 -9.54 -20.69 4.28
C GLU A 141 -10.50 -20.32 3.14
N LYS A 142 -11.06 -19.11 3.20
CA LYS A 142 -12.14 -18.67 2.28
C LYS A 142 -11.64 -18.12 0.95
N THR A 143 -10.43 -17.55 0.91
CA THR A 143 -9.91 -16.87 -0.28
C THR A 143 -8.59 -17.43 -0.81
N LYS A 144 -7.93 -18.29 -0.04
CA LYS A 144 -6.57 -18.81 -0.29
C LYS A 144 -5.48 -17.73 -0.27
N LEU A 145 -5.83 -16.47 0.06
CA LEU A 145 -4.86 -15.39 0.24
C LEU A 145 -4.16 -15.52 1.60
N THR A 146 -2.92 -15.06 1.65
CA THR A 146 -2.21 -14.75 2.90
C THR A 146 -2.16 -13.25 3.12
N CYS A 147 -2.14 -12.85 4.36
CA CYS A 147 -1.94 -11.46 4.75
C CYS A 147 -1.00 -11.35 5.94
N SER A 148 -0.30 -10.23 6.02
CA SER A 148 0.51 -9.86 7.17
C SER A 148 -0.24 -8.83 8.01
N ILE A 149 -0.20 -8.99 9.34
CA ILE A 149 -0.91 -8.11 10.26
C ILE A 149 0.06 -7.50 11.25
N GLY A 150 -0.03 -6.18 11.40
CA GLY A 150 0.62 -5.42 12.45
C GLY A 150 -0.37 -4.91 13.47
N ILE A 151 -0.06 -5.07 14.74
CA ILE A 151 -0.89 -4.62 15.88
C ILE A 151 -0.10 -3.62 16.70
N SER A 152 -0.69 -2.46 16.99
CA SER A 152 -0.02 -1.44 17.79
C SER A 152 -1.02 -0.41 18.34
N PRO A 153 -0.58 0.55 19.17
CA PRO A 153 -1.46 1.62 19.68
C PRO A 153 -1.91 2.64 18.63
N ASN A 154 -1.31 2.69 17.43
CA ASN A 154 -1.62 3.67 16.41
C ASN A 154 -1.42 3.14 14.97
N LYS A 155 -1.90 3.92 13.99
CA LYS A 155 -1.86 3.54 12.57
C LYS A 155 -0.46 3.44 12.01
N LEU A 156 0.43 4.39 12.35
CA LEU A 156 1.80 4.39 11.86
C LEU A 156 2.53 3.10 12.23
N LEU A 157 2.55 2.78 13.51
CA LEU A 157 3.26 1.59 14.00
C LEU A 157 2.61 0.30 13.52
N SER A 158 1.27 0.22 13.44
CA SER A 158 0.61 -0.98 12.92
C SER A 158 0.95 -1.24 11.45
N LYS A 159 1.08 -0.17 10.63
CA LYS A 159 1.51 -0.32 9.24
C LYS A 159 2.97 -0.78 9.12
N ILE A 160 3.87 -0.21 9.89
CA ILE A 160 5.27 -0.65 9.92
C ILE A 160 5.36 -2.12 10.40
N ALA A 161 4.63 -2.46 11.45
CA ALA A 161 4.59 -3.81 12.01
C ALA A 161 4.08 -4.86 11.01
N SER A 162 3.08 -4.52 10.19
CA SER A 162 2.57 -5.44 9.15
C SER A 162 3.61 -5.75 8.07
N GLY A 163 4.53 -4.82 7.80
CA GLY A 163 5.66 -5.02 6.87
C GLY A 163 6.83 -5.82 7.46
N TYR A 164 6.98 -5.83 8.79
CA TYR A 164 8.20 -6.25 9.47
C TYR A 164 8.54 -7.74 9.31
N LYS A 165 7.52 -8.60 9.25
CA LYS A 165 7.69 -10.07 9.12
C LYS A 165 6.98 -10.64 7.89
N LYS A 166 6.88 -9.88 6.79
CA LYS A 166 6.30 -10.40 5.53
C LYS A 166 7.15 -11.54 4.94
N PRO A 167 6.53 -12.56 4.29
CA PRO A 167 5.08 -12.75 4.12
C PRO A 167 4.42 -13.48 5.30
N ASP A 168 3.08 -13.44 5.31
CA ASP A 168 2.25 -14.18 6.27
C ASP A 168 2.61 -13.91 7.74
N GLY A 169 3.10 -12.69 8.02
CA GLY A 169 3.58 -12.27 9.32
C GLY A 169 2.46 -11.86 10.28
N LEU A 170 2.81 -11.86 11.55
CA LEU A 170 2.04 -11.24 12.64
C LEU A 170 3.03 -10.57 13.59
N THR A 171 2.90 -9.27 13.76
CA THR A 171 3.78 -8.48 14.63
C THR A 171 2.96 -7.62 15.55
N THR A 172 3.17 -7.76 16.85
CA THR A 172 2.51 -6.96 17.88
C THR A 172 3.51 -6.05 18.57
N ILE A 173 3.21 -4.76 18.62
CA ILE A 173 4.00 -3.74 19.30
C ILE A 173 3.15 -3.19 20.43
N THR A 174 3.44 -3.60 21.66
CA THR A 174 2.82 -3.05 22.86
C THR A 174 3.46 -1.70 23.22
N PRO A 175 2.80 -0.83 24.00
CA PRO A 175 3.30 0.49 24.31
C PRO A 175 4.69 0.54 24.95
N ASP A 176 4.97 -0.41 25.80
CA ASP A 176 6.28 -0.57 26.46
C ASP A 176 7.39 -0.97 25.49
N LYS A 177 7.03 -1.51 24.31
CA LYS A 177 7.97 -1.94 23.26
C LYS A 177 8.19 -0.93 22.13
N ILE A 178 7.47 0.19 22.12
CA ILE A 178 7.55 1.16 21.03
C ILE A 178 8.98 1.69 20.83
N SER A 179 9.63 2.13 21.92
CA SER A 179 10.98 2.71 21.80
C SER A 179 11.99 1.69 21.29
N GLU A 180 11.97 0.48 21.85
CA GLU A 180 12.83 -0.61 21.42
C GLU A 180 12.60 -0.96 19.95
N PHE A 181 11.35 -1.10 19.54
CA PHE A 181 11.00 -1.47 18.16
C PHE A 181 11.47 -0.43 17.14
N ILE A 182 11.20 0.86 17.40
CA ILE A 182 11.57 1.94 16.48
C ILE A 182 13.09 2.01 16.29
N GLU A 183 13.86 1.76 17.33
CA GLU A 183 15.33 1.78 17.25
C GLU A 183 15.91 0.64 16.41
N THR A 184 15.13 -0.41 16.12
CA THR A 184 15.53 -1.48 15.19
C THR A 184 15.34 -1.12 13.71
N LEU A 185 14.65 0.00 13.42
CA LEU A 185 14.29 0.40 12.06
C LEU A 185 15.31 1.37 11.45
N ASN A 186 15.37 1.41 10.12
CA ASN A 186 16.01 2.48 9.39
C ASN A 186 15.04 3.64 9.16
N LEU A 187 15.53 4.83 8.82
CA LEU A 187 14.67 5.99 8.52
C LEU A 187 13.69 5.71 7.38
N GLU A 188 14.09 4.96 6.37
CA GLU A 188 13.26 4.57 5.22
C GLU A 188 12.14 3.58 5.55
N ASP A 189 12.26 2.85 6.67
CA ASP A 189 11.22 1.93 7.13
C ASP A 189 10.02 2.69 7.74
N ILE A 190 10.22 3.95 8.11
CA ILE A 190 9.15 4.81 8.61
C ILE A 190 8.25 5.24 7.44
N HIS A 191 7.00 4.78 7.46
CA HIS A 191 6.04 5.15 6.43
C HIS A 191 5.95 6.66 6.25
N GLY A 192 6.13 7.16 5.03
CA GLY A 192 6.14 8.60 4.70
C GLY A 192 7.51 9.28 4.76
N ILE A 193 8.56 8.57 5.18
CA ILE A 193 9.96 8.99 5.03
C ILE A 193 10.54 8.23 3.83
N GLY A 194 10.46 8.82 2.65
CA GLY A 194 10.98 8.23 1.42
C GLY A 194 12.43 8.61 1.13
N GLU A 195 13.00 8.00 0.08
CA GLU A 195 14.40 8.16 -0.34
C GLU A 195 14.90 9.62 -0.38
N LYS A 196 14.08 10.53 -0.97
CA LYS A 196 14.44 11.98 -1.01
C LYS A 196 14.52 12.62 0.36
N THR A 197 13.69 12.18 1.31
CA THR A 197 13.71 12.70 2.68
C THR A 197 14.92 12.13 3.43
N VAL A 198 15.21 10.85 3.26
CA VAL A 198 16.42 10.20 3.83
C VAL A 198 17.68 10.87 3.31
N GLN A 199 17.78 11.08 2.00
CA GLN A 199 18.94 11.77 1.41
C GLN A 199 19.12 13.16 2.00
N LYS A 200 18.06 13.96 2.11
CA LYS A 200 18.15 15.31 2.68
C LYS A 200 18.51 15.31 4.17
N LEU A 201 18.10 14.29 4.94
CA LEU A 201 18.53 14.11 6.33
C LEU A 201 20.03 13.76 6.38
N ALA A 202 20.49 12.87 5.49
CA ALA A 202 21.90 12.46 5.43
C ALA A 202 22.84 13.61 5.05
N GLU A 203 22.40 14.54 4.21
CA GLU A 203 23.16 15.78 3.88
C GLU A 203 23.45 16.65 5.12
N GLU A 204 22.59 16.52 6.17
CA GLU A 204 22.77 17.19 7.46
C GLU A 204 23.40 16.26 8.54
N GLY A 205 23.92 15.10 8.12
CA GLY A 205 24.55 14.12 9.02
C GLY A 205 23.58 13.29 9.86
N ILE A 206 22.29 13.21 9.46
CA ILE A 206 21.24 12.48 10.17
C ILE A 206 20.93 11.20 9.40
N GLU A 207 21.52 10.10 9.82
CA GLU A 207 21.45 8.81 9.14
C GLU A 207 20.61 7.77 9.93
N THR A 208 20.37 8.02 11.23
CA THR A 208 19.68 7.06 12.10
C THR A 208 18.46 7.67 12.76
N ILE A 209 17.54 6.80 13.18
CA ILE A 209 16.36 7.20 13.97
C ILE A 209 16.78 7.87 15.28
N SER A 210 17.79 7.36 15.96
CA SER A 210 18.29 7.96 17.21
C SER A 210 18.79 9.38 17.00
N GLN A 211 19.53 9.65 15.90
CA GLN A 211 19.94 11.02 15.55
C GLN A 211 18.72 11.91 15.26
N ALA A 212 17.75 11.41 14.47
CA ALA A 212 16.52 12.15 14.15
C ALA A 212 15.66 12.44 15.39
N LYS A 213 15.61 11.53 16.37
CA LYS A 213 14.93 11.74 17.66
C LYS A 213 15.53 12.89 18.47
N ASN A 214 16.83 13.12 18.36
CA ASN A 214 17.51 14.18 19.13
C ASN A 214 17.32 15.57 18.52
N LEU A 215 16.74 15.67 17.32
CA LEU A 215 16.47 16.96 16.70
C LEU A 215 15.24 17.64 17.33
N ASP A 216 15.37 18.96 17.47
CA ASP A 216 14.24 19.82 17.76
C ASP A 216 13.28 19.86 16.56
N VAL A 217 11.99 19.95 16.85
CA VAL A 217 10.94 20.01 15.84
C VAL A 217 11.13 21.21 14.88
N PHE A 218 11.62 22.35 15.38
CA PHE A 218 11.84 23.54 14.57
C PHE A 218 12.96 23.34 13.52
N VAL A 219 13.97 22.53 13.82
CA VAL A 219 15.02 22.15 12.86
C VAL A 219 14.39 21.37 11.71
N LEU A 220 13.59 20.33 12.00
CA LEU A 220 12.90 19.55 10.98
C LEU A 220 11.88 20.40 10.20
N ILE A 221 11.20 21.35 10.85
CA ILE A 221 10.29 22.29 10.18
C ILE A 221 11.04 23.19 9.21
N SER A 222 12.23 23.69 9.58
CA SER A 222 13.04 24.53 8.68
C SER A 222 13.53 23.76 7.45
N MET A 223 13.83 22.47 7.60
CA MET A 223 14.28 21.61 6.51
C MET A 223 13.15 21.18 5.56
N PHE A 224 11.99 20.80 6.09
CA PHE A 224 10.94 20.10 5.34
C PHE A 224 9.58 20.83 5.29
N GLY A 225 9.51 22.00 5.92
CA GLY A 225 8.25 22.71 6.12
C GLY A 225 7.42 22.13 7.26
N ARG A 226 6.43 22.91 7.74
CA ARG A 226 5.68 22.63 8.97
C ARG A 226 5.05 21.22 8.97
N LYS A 227 4.35 20.84 7.90
CA LYS A 227 3.63 19.56 7.84
C LYS A 227 4.58 18.36 7.91
N THR A 228 5.58 18.34 7.04
CA THR A 228 6.53 17.23 6.92
C THR A 228 7.49 17.17 8.11
N GLY A 229 8.01 18.31 8.55
CA GLY A 229 8.92 18.36 9.71
C GLY A 229 8.26 17.89 10.99
N THR A 230 7.02 18.34 11.28
CA THR A 230 6.25 17.85 12.44
C THR A 230 5.95 16.37 12.31
N TYR A 231 5.62 15.89 11.09
CA TYR A 231 5.38 14.47 10.86
C TYR A 231 6.63 13.63 11.17
N ILE A 232 7.79 13.99 10.62
CA ILE A 232 9.06 13.28 10.86
C ILE A 232 9.36 13.24 12.35
N HIS A 233 9.26 14.40 13.03
CA HIS A 233 9.51 14.50 14.47
C HIS A 233 8.67 13.52 15.29
N ASN A 234 7.38 13.40 14.99
CA ASN A 234 6.47 12.49 15.66
C ASN A 234 6.71 11.03 15.26
N ALA A 235 6.87 10.78 13.96
CA ALA A 235 6.99 9.44 13.41
C ALA A 235 8.22 8.67 13.93
N VAL A 236 9.39 9.34 14.03
CA VAL A 236 10.61 8.72 14.61
C VAL A 236 10.48 8.45 16.11
N ARG A 237 9.47 8.98 16.77
CA ARG A 237 9.10 8.71 18.18
C ARG A 237 7.94 7.72 18.32
N GLY A 238 7.41 7.21 17.20
CA GLY A 238 6.26 6.31 17.19
C GLY A 238 4.93 6.97 17.54
N ILE A 239 4.84 8.28 17.38
CA ILE A 239 3.66 9.06 17.72
C ILE A 239 2.81 9.27 16.47
N ASP A 240 1.55 8.85 16.53
CA ASP A 240 0.54 9.10 15.50
C ASP A 240 -0.84 9.16 16.16
N ASP A 241 -1.46 10.34 16.14
CA ASP A 241 -2.76 10.58 16.75
C ASP A 241 -3.94 10.30 15.81
N ASN A 242 -3.66 9.93 14.55
CA ASN A 242 -4.70 9.65 13.59
C ASN A 242 -5.56 8.46 14.03
N ALA A 243 -6.87 8.69 14.13
CA ALA A 243 -7.82 7.62 14.40
C ALA A 243 -8.08 6.79 13.12
N VAL A 244 -8.46 5.52 13.32
CA VAL A 244 -9.08 4.72 12.27
C VAL A 244 -10.44 5.34 11.95
N LYS A 245 -10.74 5.57 10.67
CA LYS A 245 -11.95 6.28 10.23
C LYS A 245 -12.64 5.52 9.11
N ILE A 246 -13.96 5.53 9.13
CA ILE A 246 -14.73 5.08 7.97
C ILE A 246 -14.33 5.95 6.78
N ARG A 247 -14.02 5.34 5.66
CA ARG A 247 -13.60 6.05 4.45
C ARG A 247 -14.67 7.07 4.05
N ALA A 248 -14.26 8.31 3.89
CA ALA A 248 -15.13 9.35 3.37
C ALA A 248 -15.56 9.03 1.93
N PRO A 249 -16.75 9.50 1.50
CA PRO A 249 -17.19 9.36 0.10
C PRO A 249 -16.16 9.89 -0.87
N THR A 250 -16.04 9.25 -2.03
CA THR A 250 -15.15 9.69 -3.11
C THR A 250 -15.49 11.11 -3.53
N LEU A 251 -14.52 12.02 -3.46
CA LEU A 251 -14.67 13.44 -3.82
C LEU A 251 -14.21 13.72 -5.25
N GLN A 252 -13.38 12.87 -5.84
CA GLN A 252 -12.81 13.04 -7.16
C GLN A 252 -12.77 11.69 -7.89
N LEU A 253 -13.18 11.71 -9.15
CA LEU A 253 -13.04 10.60 -10.09
C LEU A 253 -12.14 11.06 -11.23
N SER A 254 -11.23 10.21 -11.66
CA SER A 254 -10.32 10.50 -12.77
C SER A 254 -10.10 9.28 -13.65
N LYS A 255 -9.77 9.53 -14.91
CA LYS A 255 -9.24 8.54 -15.86
C LYS A 255 -7.97 9.09 -16.47
N ILE A 256 -7.02 8.21 -16.72
CA ILE A 256 -5.74 8.55 -17.35
C ILE A 256 -5.59 7.66 -18.58
N MET A 257 -5.03 8.22 -19.63
CA MET A 257 -4.64 7.52 -20.85
C MET A 257 -3.21 7.94 -21.20
N THR A 258 -2.40 6.98 -21.58
CA THR A 258 -1.08 7.25 -22.18
C THR A 258 -1.22 7.14 -23.68
N LEU A 259 -0.93 8.21 -24.41
CA LEU A 259 -0.99 8.20 -25.87
C LEU A 259 0.08 7.26 -26.44
N LYS A 260 -0.21 6.59 -27.55
CA LYS A 260 0.75 5.72 -28.25
C LYS A 260 2.00 6.48 -28.68
N GLU A 261 1.79 7.68 -29.20
CA GLU A 261 2.83 8.62 -29.62
C GLU A 261 2.51 10.01 -29.07
N ASP A 262 3.53 10.80 -28.82
CA ASP A 262 3.35 12.20 -28.42
C ASP A 262 2.74 12.96 -29.60
N SER A 263 1.74 13.77 -29.36
CA SER A 263 1.01 14.48 -30.42
C SER A 263 0.66 15.88 -30.01
N VAL A 264 0.72 16.80 -30.98
CA VAL A 264 0.20 18.16 -30.90
C VAL A 264 -1.04 18.34 -31.82
N ASP A 265 -1.50 17.26 -32.45
CA ASP A 265 -2.71 17.27 -33.28
C ASP A 265 -3.94 17.43 -32.40
N TYR A 266 -4.58 18.58 -32.54
CA TYR A 266 -5.75 18.96 -31.74
C TYR A 266 -6.94 18.00 -31.93
N ILE A 267 -7.20 17.57 -33.16
CA ILE A 267 -8.31 16.66 -33.49
C ILE A 267 -8.10 15.29 -32.84
N PHE A 268 -6.85 14.80 -32.91
CA PHE A 268 -6.46 13.55 -32.28
C PHE A 268 -6.59 13.63 -30.74
N LEU A 269 -6.13 14.72 -30.13
CA LEU A 269 -6.22 14.94 -28.67
C LEU A 269 -7.67 15.06 -28.21
N GLU A 270 -8.52 15.80 -28.94
CA GLU A 270 -9.96 15.95 -28.65
C GLU A 270 -10.68 14.60 -28.66
N LYS A 271 -10.42 13.76 -29.67
CA LYS A 271 -10.98 12.41 -29.76
C LYS A 271 -10.61 11.56 -28.54
N ASN A 272 -9.32 11.54 -28.15
CA ASN A 272 -8.87 10.78 -26.98
C ASN A 272 -9.48 11.32 -25.67
N LEU A 273 -9.65 12.63 -25.57
CA LEU A 273 -10.32 13.25 -24.42
C LEU A 273 -11.78 12.80 -24.34
N PHE A 274 -12.48 12.79 -25.48
CA PHE A 274 -13.86 12.32 -25.53
C PHE A 274 -13.97 10.84 -25.07
N GLU A 275 -13.09 9.97 -25.52
CA GLU A 275 -13.03 8.58 -25.05
C GLU A 275 -12.78 8.47 -23.54
N LEU A 276 -11.94 9.33 -22.95
CA LEU A 276 -11.73 9.39 -21.51
C LEU A 276 -13.01 9.80 -20.77
N CYS A 277 -13.75 10.78 -21.32
CA CYS A 277 -15.03 11.22 -20.76
C CYS A 277 -16.06 10.09 -20.79
N GLU A 278 -16.19 9.36 -21.89
CA GLU A 278 -17.08 8.22 -22.00
C GLU A 278 -16.73 7.10 -21.00
N LYS A 279 -15.44 6.83 -20.79
CA LYS A 279 -14.97 5.86 -19.79
C LYS A 279 -15.18 6.30 -18.35
N LEU A 280 -15.21 7.61 -18.09
CA LEU A 280 -15.39 8.18 -16.74
C LEU A 280 -16.87 8.28 -16.35
N HIS A 281 -17.73 8.63 -17.30
CA HIS A 281 -19.14 8.93 -17.09
C HIS A 281 -19.94 7.83 -16.33
N PRO A 282 -19.81 6.53 -16.66
CA PRO A 282 -20.50 5.47 -15.93
C PRO A 282 -20.16 5.44 -14.44
N SER A 283 -18.91 5.79 -14.09
CA SER A 283 -18.48 5.84 -12.70
C SER A 283 -19.14 6.98 -11.92
N ILE A 284 -19.40 8.11 -12.58
CA ILE A 284 -20.12 9.24 -11.99
C ILE A 284 -21.58 8.89 -11.76
N LEU A 285 -22.22 8.25 -12.74
CA LEU A 285 -23.61 7.79 -12.64
C LEU A 285 -23.78 6.76 -11.50
N LYS A 286 -22.85 5.82 -11.37
CA LYS A 286 -22.87 4.81 -10.30
C LYS A 286 -22.84 5.44 -8.90
N GLU A 287 -22.12 6.55 -8.73
CA GLU A 287 -22.06 7.28 -7.46
C GLU A 287 -23.31 8.13 -7.20
N ASN A 288 -24.24 8.24 -8.16
CA ASN A 288 -25.44 9.11 -8.13
C ASN A 288 -25.08 10.56 -7.75
N LYS A 289 -23.99 11.08 -8.34
CA LYS A 289 -23.47 12.42 -8.07
C LYS A 289 -23.37 13.25 -9.35
N MET A 290 -23.32 14.57 -9.17
CA MET A 290 -22.94 15.51 -10.20
C MET A 290 -21.59 16.12 -9.88
N PHE A 291 -20.80 16.44 -10.91
CA PHE A 291 -19.52 17.13 -10.73
C PHE A 291 -19.75 18.67 -10.64
N ARG A 292 -18.89 19.32 -9.85
CA ARG A 292 -18.82 20.80 -9.75
C ARG A 292 -17.67 21.37 -10.58
N SER A 293 -16.65 20.58 -10.83
CA SER A 293 -15.44 20.98 -11.54
C SER A 293 -14.96 19.85 -12.42
N VAL A 294 -14.46 20.20 -13.60
CA VAL A 294 -13.76 19.31 -14.52
C VAL A 294 -12.36 19.87 -14.72
N GLY A 295 -11.35 19.02 -14.62
CA GLY A 295 -9.96 19.36 -14.86
C GLY A 295 -9.36 18.43 -15.90
N ILE A 296 -8.51 18.99 -16.76
CA ILE A 296 -7.69 18.25 -17.73
C ILE A 296 -6.25 18.52 -17.37
N TYR A 297 -5.43 17.46 -17.37
CA TYR A 297 -3.99 17.51 -17.17
C TYR A 297 -3.33 16.86 -18.39
N LEU A 298 -2.49 17.64 -19.06
CA LEU A 298 -1.70 17.22 -20.24
C LEU A 298 -0.23 17.07 -19.87
#